data_921d400753703c76a96695058baad1e7
#
_entry.id   921d400753703c76a96695058baad1e7
#
_cell.length_a   1.000
_cell.length_b   1.000
_cell.length_c   1.000
_cell.angle_alpha   90.00
_cell.angle_beta   90.00
_cell.angle_gamma   90.00
#
_symmetry.space_group_name_H-M   'P 1'
#
loop_
_entity.id
_entity.type
_entity.pdbx_description
1 polymer ?
#
loop_
_entity_poly.entity_id
_entity_poly.type
_entity_poly.pdbx_seq_one_letter_code
_entity_poly.pdbx_strand_id
1 'polypeptide(L)'
;MTKSSSPSRLDAFFGTPAAAVGMAVVCNVLWGSAFPFIKMGYRLFAIDATDTASIMCFAGVRFMLSALLVYAGGAALRRGPLPMPKGKNLLSCCGLGLWQTAAQYTFYYSAVALLTGAMGGILNSTQSFMGVILAHFLYGKADRMTPRKAIGCALGFSGVLVATLGNHGSGSPAGVAYMLIASVIFALAGPWNKAVTQKVDSFTVSCLNLGVGGAALLVIGLVLGGSLHPQSFGAVPVLLFLAFISGAGYVIWALLMKNNPVSRIAVFGLIIPIMNVLLSAILNGEPLFEWQYLAALVLVCGGIYLVNRPAAGKKKEN
;
A
#
# COMPACT_ATOMS: atom_id res chain seq x y z
N MET A 1 30.89 -13.42 -13.07
CA MET A 1 31.26 -13.32 -11.66
C MET A 1 30.88 -11.94 -11.16
N THR A 2 29.70 -11.79 -10.59
CA THR A 2 29.19 -10.54 -10.00
C THR A 2 29.86 -10.39 -8.63
N LYS A 3 30.65 -9.32 -8.46
CA LYS A 3 31.22 -8.95 -7.15
C LYS A 3 30.07 -8.85 -6.13
N SER A 4 30.06 -9.73 -5.15
CA SER A 4 29.30 -9.61 -3.93
C SER A 4 29.77 -8.35 -3.21
N SER A 5 29.05 -7.24 -3.43
CA SER A 5 29.26 -6.03 -2.63
C SER A 5 28.82 -6.37 -1.19
N SER A 6 29.67 -6.05 -0.21
CA SER A 6 29.30 -6.12 1.20
C SER A 6 27.94 -5.44 1.44
N PRO A 7 27.05 -6.01 2.29
CA PRO A 7 25.73 -5.44 2.55
C PRO A 7 25.88 -4.00 3.04
N SER A 8 25.05 -3.09 2.51
CA SER A 8 25.06 -1.72 2.99
C SER A 8 24.70 -1.68 4.49
N ARG A 9 25.12 -0.62 5.22
CA ARG A 9 24.72 -0.44 6.63
C ARG A 9 23.22 -0.52 6.84
N LEU A 10 22.44 -0.05 5.86
CA LEU A 10 20.98 -0.15 5.85
C LEU A 10 20.52 -1.61 5.70
N ASP A 11 21.09 -2.37 4.76
CA ASP A 11 20.74 -3.78 4.60
C ASP A 11 21.02 -4.58 5.87
N ALA A 12 22.17 -4.32 6.51
CA ALA A 12 22.52 -4.95 7.79
C ALA A 12 21.52 -4.60 8.91
N PHE A 13 21.12 -3.32 9.03
CA PHE A 13 20.12 -2.87 10.00
C PHE A 13 18.76 -3.56 9.77
N PHE A 14 18.23 -3.49 8.53
CA PHE A 14 16.93 -4.09 8.17
C PHE A 14 16.93 -5.62 8.22
N GLY A 15 18.10 -6.26 8.21
CA GLY A 15 18.26 -7.71 8.39
C GLY A 15 18.17 -8.17 9.85
N THR A 16 18.33 -7.27 10.83
CA THR A 16 18.21 -7.64 12.25
C THR A 16 16.75 -7.89 12.64
N PRO A 17 16.44 -8.92 13.46
CA PRO A 17 15.06 -9.24 13.83
C PRO A 17 14.30 -8.06 14.49
N ALA A 18 14.97 -7.34 15.40
CA ALA A 18 14.36 -6.23 16.14
C ALA A 18 14.04 -5.04 15.22
N ALA A 19 14.99 -4.64 14.35
CA ALA A 19 14.74 -3.56 13.39
C ALA A 19 13.69 -3.95 12.35
N ALA A 20 13.70 -5.20 11.87
CA ALA A 20 12.70 -5.69 10.93
C ALA A 20 11.27 -5.58 11.50
N VAL A 21 11.07 -6.00 12.77
CA VAL A 21 9.78 -5.88 13.46
C VAL A 21 9.40 -4.42 13.67
N GLY A 22 10.31 -3.60 14.25
CA GLY A 22 10.04 -2.19 14.52
C GLY A 22 9.71 -1.41 13.24
N MET A 23 10.48 -1.60 12.16
CA MET A 23 10.24 -0.92 10.89
C MET A 23 9.00 -1.44 10.16
N ALA A 24 8.64 -2.73 10.31
CA ALA A 24 7.37 -3.25 9.79
C ALA A 24 6.17 -2.62 10.51
N VAL A 25 6.23 -2.46 11.84
CA VAL A 25 5.18 -1.74 12.59
C VAL A 25 5.08 -0.30 12.11
N VAL A 26 6.20 0.44 12.05
CA VAL A 26 6.23 1.85 11.58
C VAL A 26 5.63 1.96 10.18
N CYS A 27 6.04 1.11 9.24
CA CYS A 27 5.54 1.12 7.86
C CYS A 27 4.02 0.93 7.81
N ASN A 28 3.49 -0.06 8.54
CA ASN A 28 2.07 -0.39 8.51
C ASN A 28 1.22 0.63 9.29
N VAL A 29 1.74 1.28 10.33
CA VAL A 29 1.10 2.42 11.00
C VAL A 29 1.01 3.61 10.03
N LEU A 30 2.09 3.95 9.33
CA LEU A 30 2.09 5.01 8.31
C LEU A 30 1.06 4.72 7.22
N TRP A 31 1.04 3.51 6.65
CA TRP A 31 0.06 3.15 5.62
C TRP A 31 -1.37 3.09 6.13
N GLY A 32 -1.57 2.60 7.37
CA GLY A 32 -2.87 2.59 8.01
C GLY A 32 -3.42 3.98 8.30
N SER A 33 -2.56 4.99 8.46
CA SER A 33 -3.01 6.38 8.61
C SER A 33 -3.40 7.04 7.28
N ALA A 34 -2.97 6.49 6.14
CA ALA A 34 -3.14 7.16 4.85
C ALA A 34 -4.62 7.43 4.49
N PHE A 35 -5.52 6.45 4.69
CA PHE A 35 -6.92 6.56 4.31
C PHE A 35 -7.64 7.74 4.99
N PRO A 36 -7.64 7.86 6.35
CA PRO A 36 -8.27 8.98 7.01
C PRO A 36 -7.66 10.34 6.65
N PHE A 37 -6.34 10.41 6.46
CA PHE A 37 -5.69 11.65 6.02
C PHE A 37 -5.98 12.01 4.56
N ILE A 38 -6.21 11.03 3.66
CA ILE A 38 -6.70 11.30 2.30
C ILE A 38 -8.09 11.95 2.35
N LYS A 39 -9.01 11.40 3.16
CA LYS A 39 -10.35 12.00 3.34
C LYS A 39 -10.27 13.41 3.93
N MET A 40 -9.38 13.63 4.90
CA MET A 40 -9.09 14.98 5.39
C MET A 40 -8.56 15.89 4.27
N GLY A 41 -7.65 15.39 3.44
CA GLY A 41 -7.14 16.09 2.27
C GLY A 41 -8.25 16.49 1.31
N TYR A 42 -9.19 15.60 0.98
CA TYR A 42 -10.33 15.96 0.12
C TYR A 42 -11.13 17.12 0.68
N ARG A 43 -11.43 17.12 1.99
CA ARG A 43 -12.13 18.24 2.63
C ARG A 43 -11.33 19.54 2.57
N LEU A 44 -10.01 19.47 2.82
CA LEU A 44 -9.14 20.67 2.85
C LEU A 44 -8.87 21.24 1.46
N PHE A 45 -9.05 20.47 0.40
CA PHE A 45 -8.92 20.92 -1.00
C PHE A 45 -10.28 21.09 -1.70
N ALA A 46 -11.41 20.97 -0.96
CA ALA A 46 -12.78 21.04 -1.49
C ALA A 46 -13.01 20.08 -2.67
N ILE A 47 -12.48 18.87 -2.58
CA ILE A 47 -12.62 17.83 -3.60
C ILE A 47 -13.89 17.03 -3.29
N ASP A 48 -14.86 17.08 -4.21
CA ASP A 48 -16.09 16.28 -4.12
C ASP A 48 -15.81 14.80 -4.44
N ALA A 49 -16.59 13.89 -3.82
CA ALA A 49 -16.45 12.44 -4.03
C ALA A 49 -16.70 12.01 -5.49
N THR A 50 -17.40 12.80 -6.27
CA THR A 50 -17.71 12.57 -7.68
C THR A 50 -16.69 13.22 -8.63
N ASP A 51 -15.85 14.13 -8.14
CA ASP A 51 -14.82 14.81 -8.92
C ASP A 51 -13.57 13.95 -9.09
N THR A 52 -13.68 12.94 -9.93
CA THR A 52 -12.57 12.03 -10.25
C THR A 52 -11.35 12.77 -10.80
N ALA A 53 -11.54 13.87 -11.53
CA ALA A 53 -10.44 14.64 -12.11
C ALA A 53 -9.56 15.28 -11.02
N SER A 54 -10.15 15.99 -10.07
CA SER A 54 -9.43 16.61 -8.94
C SER A 54 -8.87 15.55 -7.98
N ILE A 55 -9.56 14.41 -7.80
CA ILE A 55 -9.04 13.25 -7.07
C ILE A 55 -7.74 12.75 -7.70
N MET A 56 -7.67 12.62 -9.03
CA MET A 56 -6.45 12.21 -9.74
C MET A 56 -5.34 13.26 -9.64
N CYS A 57 -5.67 14.55 -9.73
CA CYS A 57 -4.71 15.63 -9.49
C CYS A 57 -4.11 15.55 -8.08
N PHE A 58 -4.94 15.37 -7.04
CA PHE A 58 -4.50 15.25 -5.66
C PHE A 58 -3.56 14.05 -5.46
N ALA A 59 -3.93 12.88 -5.98
CA ALA A 59 -3.11 11.69 -5.93
C ALA A 59 -1.79 11.88 -6.69
N GLY A 60 -1.84 12.47 -7.88
CA GLY A 60 -0.68 12.74 -8.72
C GLY A 60 0.34 13.66 -8.06
N VAL A 61 -0.10 14.81 -7.54
CA VAL A 61 0.77 15.75 -6.81
C VAL A 61 1.38 15.08 -5.59
N ARG A 62 0.59 14.34 -4.79
CA ARG A 62 1.07 13.60 -3.64
C ARG A 62 2.20 12.65 -4.00
N PHE A 63 2.03 11.82 -5.04
CA PHE A 63 3.03 10.83 -5.42
C PHE A 63 4.26 11.43 -6.09
N MET A 64 4.12 12.52 -6.82
CA MET A 64 5.27 13.27 -7.34
C MET A 64 6.11 13.87 -6.19
N LEU A 65 5.46 14.48 -5.19
CA LEU A 65 6.14 14.95 -3.97
C LEU A 65 6.80 13.78 -3.22
N SER A 66 6.14 12.62 -3.14
CA SER A 66 6.74 11.43 -2.56
C SER A 66 7.99 11.00 -3.30
N ALA A 67 7.98 10.99 -4.63
CA ALA A 67 9.13 10.66 -5.45
C ALA A 67 10.31 11.62 -5.21
N LEU A 68 10.03 12.92 -5.09
CA LEU A 68 11.05 13.92 -4.76
C LEU A 68 11.65 13.68 -3.37
N LEU A 69 10.82 13.37 -2.38
CA LEU A 69 11.29 13.04 -1.02
C LEU A 69 12.15 11.77 -1.01
N VAL A 70 11.74 10.74 -1.75
CA VAL A 70 12.51 9.49 -1.89
C VAL A 70 13.84 9.75 -2.60
N TYR A 71 13.83 10.55 -3.66
CA TYR A 71 15.06 10.94 -4.36
C TYR A 71 16.00 11.71 -3.43
N ALA A 72 15.50 12.74 -2.77
CA ALA A 72 16.30 13.57 -1.87
C ALA A 72 16.88 12.75 -0.71
N GLY A 73 16.07 11.92 -0.05
CA GLY A 73 16.51 11.03 1.02
C GLY A 73 17.54 10.00 0.57
N GLY A 74 17.31 9.37 -0.57
CA GLY A 74 18.23 8.39 -1.14
C GLY A 74 19.56 9.03 -1.58
N ALA A 75 19.50 10.21 -2.20
CA ALA A 75 20.68 10.97 -2.61
C ALA A 75 21.51 11.44 -1.40
N ALA A 76 20.86 11.93 -0.36
CA ALA A 76 21.51 12.34 0.90
C ALA A 76 22.21 11.15 1.59
N LEU A 77 21.55 10.01 1.71
CA LEU A 77 22.12 8.80 2.31
C LEU A 77 23.31 8.24 1.54
N ARG A 78 23.30 8.38 0.22
CA ARG A 78 24.38 7.92 -0.67
C ARG A 78 25.48 8.95 -0.88
N ARG A 79 25.26 10.20 -0.46
CA ARG A 79 26.12 11.35 -0.78
C ARG A 79 26.33 11.53 -2.28
N GLY A 80 25.30 11.28 -3.07
CA GLY A 80 25.33 11.35 -4.54
C GLY A 80 23.98 10.99 -5.17
N PRO A 81 23.80 11.19 -6.48
CA PRO A 81 22.54 10.93 -7.16
C PRO A 81 22.15 9.45 -7.10
N LEU A 82 20.85 9.17 -7.20
CA LEU A 82 20.36 7.80 -7.32
C LEU A 82 20.81 7.18 -8.65
N PRO A 83 21.24 5.90 -8.65
CA PRO A 83 21.63 5.20 -9.86
C PRO A 83 20.43 4.99 -10.77
N MET A 84 20.42 5.64 -11.94
CA MET A 84 19.34 5.48 -12.91
C MET A 84 19.51 4.20 -13.71
N PRO A 85 18.52 3.30 -13.72
CA PRO A 85 18.57 2.10 -14.54
C PRO A 85 18.46 2.45 -16.02
N LYS A 86 18.98 1.55 -16.89
CA LYS A 86 18.93 1.73 -18.34
C LYS A 86 18.17 0.59 -19.01
N GLY A 87 17.71 0.83 -20.23
CA GLY A 87 17.08 -0.17 -21.09
C GLY A 87 15.90 -0.87 -20.43
N LYS A 88 15.87 -2.19 -20.47
CA LYS A 88 14.76 -3.02 -19.95
C LYS A 88 14.45 -2.77 -18.47
N ASN A 89 15.46 -2.46 -17.65
CA ASN A 89 15.25 -2.19 -16.23
C ASN A 89 14.53 -0.86 -16.01
N LEU A 90 14.86 0.19 -16.77
CA LEU A 90 14.14 1.47 -16.73
C LEU A 90 12.69 1.28 -17.17
N LEU A 91 12.47 0.62 -18.30
CA LEU A 91 11.12 0.33 -18.80
C LEU A 91 10.30 -0.47 -17.79
N SER A 92 10.91 -1.44 -17.11
CA SER A 92 10.25 -2.24 -16.08
C SER A 92 9.88 -1.40 -14.84
N CYS A 93 10.74 -0.47 -14.40
CA CYS A 93 10.43 0.45 -13.31
C CYS A 93 9.27 1.42 -13.68
N CYS A 94 9.31 1.99 -14.89
CA CYS A 94 8.26 2.87 -15.40
C CYS A 94 6.92 2.13 -15.55
N GLY A 95 6.95 0.93 -16.15
CA GLY A 95 5.77 0.08 -16.28
C GLY A 95 5.16 -0.30 -14.92
N LEU A 96 6.01 -0.59 -13.93
CA LEU A 96 5.57 -0.83 -12.55
C LEU A 96 4.89 0.41 -11.97
N GLY A 97 5.41 1.62 -12.22
CA GLY A 97 4.80 2.87 -11.80
C GLY A 97 3.41 3.10 -12.42
N LEU A 98 3.28 2.85 -13.72
CA LEU A 98 1.99 2.95 -14.40
C LEU A 98 0.97 1.92 -13.87
N TRP A 99 1.42 0.71 -13.57
CA TRP A 99 0.55 -0.34 -13.07
C TRP A 99 0.22 -0.17 -11.58
N GLN A 100 1.24 -0.14 -10.72
CA GLN A 100 1.09 -0.15 -9.28
C GLN A 100 0.70 1.21 -8.69
N THR A 101 1.12 2.33 -9.32
CA THR A 101 0.76 3.66 -8.82
C THR A 101 -0.35 4.27 -9.66
N ALA A 102 -0.24 4.40 -10.99
CA ALA A 102 -1.31 5.05 -11.74
C ALA A 102 -2.59 4.19 -11.76
N ALA A 103 -2.56 2.98 -12.31
CA ALA A 103 -3.77 2.16 -12.46
C ALA A 103 -4.39 1.78 -11.11
N GLN A 104 -3.60 1.28 -10.16
CA GLN A 104 -4.12 0.87 -8.84
C GLN A 104 -4.73 2.05 -8.08
N TYR A 105 -4.02 3.18 -8.03
CA TYR A 105 -4.51 4.31 -7.23
C TYR A 105 -5.65 5.09 -7.89
N THR A 106 -5.85 4.99 -9.20
CA THR A 106 -7.10 5.47 -9.83
C THR A 106 -8.31 4.85 -9.14
N PHE A 107 -8.35 3.53 -9.03
CA PHE A 107 -9.45 2.84 -8.35
C PHE A 107 -9.43 3.02 -6.82
N TYR A 108 -8.26 2.98 -6.20
CA TYR A 108 -8.14 3.14 -4.76
C TYR A 108 -8.66 4.50 -4.27
N TYR A 109 -8.24 5.61 -4.91
CA TYR A 109 -8.68 6.94 -4.50
C TYR A 109 -10.15 7.21 -4.79
N SER A 110 -10.66 6.69 -5.90
CA SER A 110 -12.10 6.71 -6.17
C SER A 110 -12.90 5.92 -5.13
N ALA A 111 -12.37 4.78 -4.67
CA ALA A 111 -12.98 4.04 -3.56
C ALA A 111 -12.93 4.82 -2.24
N VAL A 112 -11.80 5.48 -1.91
CA VAL A 112 -11.66 6.30 -0.69
C VAL A 112 -12.72 7.41 -0.64
N ALA A 113 -13.04 8.01 -1.78
CA ALA A 113 -14.07 9.05 -1.86
C ALA A 113 -15.48 8.51 -1.54
N LEU A 114 -15.75 7.25 -1.87
CA LEU A 114 -17.10 6.64 -1.81
C LEU A 114 -17.33 5.75 -0.57
N LEU A 115 -16.29 5.44 0.20
CA LEU A 115 -16.35 4.53 1.35
C LEU A 115 -16.07 5.27 2.66
N THR A 116 -16.58 4.72 3.78
CA THR A 116 -16.11 5.11 5.11
C THR A 116 -14.67 4.62 5.33
N GLY A 117 -13.92 5.23 6.23
CA GLY A 117 -12.56 4.84 6.51
C GLY A 117 -12.46 3.42 7.08
N ALA A 118 -13.39 3.05 7.95
CA ALA A 118 -13.47 1.70 8.50
C ALA A 118 -13.71 0.66 7.40
N MET A 119 -14.72 0.87 6.55
CA MET A 119 -15.02 -0.02 5.43
C MET A 119 -13.89 -0.09 4.41
N GLY A 120 -13.33 1.06 4.04
CA GLY A 120 -12.21 1.13 3.11
C GLY A 120 -10.97 0.40 3.62
N GLY A 121 -10.64 0.52 4.92
CA GLY A 121 -9.53 -0.19 5.54
C GLY A 121 -9.71 -1.70 5.55
N ILE A 122 -10.92 -2.17 5.88
CA ILE A 122 -11.27 -3.60 5.87
C ILE A 122 -11.19 -4.15 4.43
N LEU A 123 -11.81 -3.48 3.47
CA LEU A 123 -11.80 -3.86 2.05
C LEU A 123 -10.38 -3.86 1.47
N ASN A 124 -9.57 -2.85 1.79
CA ASN A 124 -8.18 -2.78 1.33
C ASN A 124 -7.35 -3.98 1.78
N SER A 125 -7.71 -4.63 2.89
CA SER A 125 -7.03 -5.84 3.38
C SER A 125 -7.19 -7.04 2.45
N THR A 126 -8.16 -7.02 1.52
CA THR A 126 -8.35 -8.06 0.50
C THR A 126 -7.13 -8.23 -0.40
N GLN A 127 -6.31 -7.19 -0.58
CA GLN A 127 -5.04 -7.27 -1.32
C GLN A 127 -4.11 -8.37 -0.80
N SER A 128 -4.09 -8.60 0.52
CA SER A 128 -3.29 -9.66 1.14
C SER A 128 -3.80 -11.05 0.74
N PHE A 129 -5.11 -11.25 0.73
CA PHE A 129 -5.74 -12.52 0.34
C PHE A 129 -5.62 -12.77 -1.16
N MET A 130 -5.85 -11.74 -1.98
CA MET A 130 -5.63 -11.80 -3.43
C MET A 130 -4.18 -12.14 -3.76
N GLY A 131 -3.20 -11.57 -3.03
CA GLY A 131 -1.80 -11.90 -3.18
C GLY A 131 -1.50 -13.38 -2.95
N VAL A 132 -2.11 -14.01 -1.93
CA VAL A 132 -1.95 -15.44 -1.64
C VAL A 132 -2.60 -16.32 -2.70
N ILE A 133 -3.80 -15.95 -3.16
CA ILE A 133 -4.51 -16.66 -4.23
C ILE A 133 -3.70 -16.59 -5.52
N LEU A 134 -3.24 -15.42 -5.91
CA LEU A 134 -2.44 -15.22 -7.12
C LEU A 134 -1.08 -15.92 -7.03
N ALA A 135 -0.43 -15.92 -5.85
CA ALA A 135 0.82 -16.64 -5.66
C ALA A 135 0.69 -18.14 -5.93
N HIS A 136 -0.45 -18.75 -5.58
CA HIS A 136 -0.73 -20.14 -5.90
C HIS A 136 -0.71 -20.41 -7.41
N PHE A 137 -1.34 -19.53 -8.20
CA PHE A 137 -1.40 -19.70 -9.66
C PHE A 137 -0.07 -19.33 -10.34
N LEU A 138 0.63 -18.29 -9.85
CA LEU A 138 1.86 -17.80 -10.46
C LEU A 138 3.10 -18.63 -10.12
N TYR A 139 3.17 -19.14 -8.90
CA TYR A 139 4.36 -19.87 -8.40
C TYR A 139 4.13 -21.39 -8.23
N GLY A 140 2.90 -21.87 -8.39
CA GLY A 140 2.56 -23.28 -8.39
C GLY A 140 3.09 -24.03 -7.15
N LYS A 141 3.99 -25.01 -7.37
CA LYS A 141 4.54 -25.83 -6.27
C LYS A 141 5.33 -25.02 -5.22
N ALA A 142 5.91 -23.88 -5.59
CA ALA A 142 6.74 -23.07 -4.70
C ALA A 142 5.93 -22.31 -3.64
N ASP A 143 4.66 -21.93 -3.96
CA ASP A 143 3.77 -21.23 -3.02
C ASP A 143 2.32 -21.74 -3.12
N ARG A 144 2.13 -23.06 -2.86
CA ARG A 144 0.83 -23.70 -2.93
C ARG A 144 -0.15 -23.16 -1.90
N MET A 145 -1.44 -23.16 -2.30
CA MET A 145 -2.56 -23.00 -1.37
C MET A 145 -2.58 -24.20 -0.42
N THR A 146 -2.39 -23.94 0.87
CA THR A 146 -2.54 -24.93 1.92
C THR A 146 -3.92 -24.79 2.55
N PRO A 147 -4.48 -25.85 3.21
CA PRO A 147 -5.77 -25.75 3.89
C PRO A 147 -5.84 -24.54 4.86
N ARG A 148 -4.74 -24.27 5.57
CA ARG A 148 -4.64 -23.13 6.45
C ARG A 148 -4.73 -21.77 5.73
N LYS A 149 -4.05 -21.63 4.57
CA LYS A 149 -4.16 -20.44 3.73
C LYS A 149 -5.58 -20.27 3.19
N ALA A 150 -6.21 -21.37 2.77
CA ALA A 150 -7.59 -21.35 2.30
C ALA A 150 -8.56 -20.91 3.40
N ILE A 151 -8.44 -21.46 4.63
CA ILE A 151 -9.24 -21.05 5.79
C ILE A 151 -8.98 -19.58 6.12
N GLY A 152 -7.73 -19.13 6.12
CA GLY A 152 -7.39 -17.72 6.37
C GLY A 152 -7.98 -16.77 5.33
N CYS A 153 -7.94 -17.13 4.05
CA CYS A 153 -8.63 -16.38 2.98
C CYS A 153 -10.15 -16.37 3.17
N ALA A 154 -10.75 -17.53 3.47
CA ALA A 154 -12.20 -17.62 3.72
C ALA A 154 -12.64 -16.74 4.90
N LEU A 155 -11.90 -16.78 6.02
CA LEU A 155 -12.13 -15.88 7.17
C LEU A 155 -11.99 -14.41 6.79
N GLY A 156 -10.96 -14.04 6.06
CA GLY A 156 -10.76 -12.66 5.62
C GLY A 156 -11.89 -12.17 4.71
N PHE A 157 -12.29 -12.97 3.73
CA PHE A 157 -13.41 -12.62 2.86
C PHE A 157 -14.76 -12.60 3.61
N SER A 158 -15.00 -13.49 4.57
CA SER A 158 -16.21 -13.39 5.41
C SER A 158 -16.24 -12.11 6.23
N GLY A 159 -15.09 -11.63 6.72
CA GLY A 159 -14.99 -10.31 7.35
C GLY A 159 -15.35 -9.17 6.40
N VAL A 160 -14.88 -9.22 5.15
CA VAL A 160 -15.27 -8.25 4.13
C VAL A 160 -16.78 -8.31 3.86
N LEU A 161 -17.37 -9.49 3.77
CA LEU A 161 -18.83 -9.64 3.61
C LEU A 161 -19.61 -9.06 4.79
N VAL A 162 -19.18 -9.30 6.03
CA VAL A 162 -19.80 -8.72 7.23
C VAL A 162 -19.77 -7.20 7.17
N ALA A 163 -18.62 -6.60 6.79
CA ALA A 163 -18.52 -5.15 6.68
C ALA A 163 -19.40 -4.57 5.56
N THR A 164 -19.58 -5.29 4.46
CA THR A 164 -20.36 -4.80 3.32
C THR A 164 -21.86 -5.01 3.47
N LEU A 165 -22.30 -6.16 3.99
CA LEU A 165 -23.70 -6.50 4.13
C LEU A 165 -24.35 -5.87 5.37
N GLY A 166 -23.58 -5.69 6.46
CA GLY A 166 -24.06 -5.08 7.70
C GLY A 166 -24.31 -3.58 7.61
N ASN A 167 -23.94 -2.93 6.53
CA ASN A 167 -23.87 -1.48 6.44
C ASN A 167 -24.95 -0.92 5.50
N HIS A 168 -26.19 -0.86 6.00
CA HIS A 168 -27.30 -0.23 5.28
C HIS A 168 -27.08 1.29 5.18
N GLY A 169 -26.32 1.73 4.14
CA GLY A 169 -26.21 3.14 3.75
C GLY A 169 -24.83 3.80 3.81
N SER A 170 -23.77 3.15 4.28
CA SER A 170 -22.44 3.79 4.45
C SER A 170 -21.38 3.40 3.41
N GLY A 171 -21.74 2.68 2.37
CA GLY A 171 -20.80 2.34 1.28
C GLY A 171 -21.47 2.20 -0.07
N SER A 172 -20.99 2.94 -1.06
CA SER A 172 -21.41 2.78 -2.44
C SER A 172 -20.94 1.42 -2.98
N PRO A 173 -21.81 0.63 -3.67
CA PRO A 173 -21.38 -0.58 -4.39
C PRO A 173 -20.23 -0.33 -5.37
N ALA A 174 -20.20 0.85 -6.00
CA ALA A 174 -19.09 1.27 -6.84
C ALA A 174 -17.78 1.41 -6.04
N GLY A 175 -17.84 1.98 -4.84
CA GLY A 175 -16.66 2.10 -3.96
C GLY A 175 -16.10 0.73 -3.56
N VAL A 176 -16.97 -0.23 -3.25
CA VAL A 176 -16.58 -1.63 -2.98
C VAL A 176 -15.89 -2.25 -4.20
N ALA A 177 -16.50 -2.13 -5.38
CA ALA A 177 -15.94 -2.67 -6.61
C ALA A 177 -14.57 -2.03 -6.93
N TYR A 178 -14.44 -0.72 -6.81
CA TYR A 178 -13.17 -0.02 -7.03
C TYR A 178 -12.07 -0.48 -6.06
N MET A 179 -12.38 -0.67 -4.79
CA MET A 179 -11.40 -1.15 -3.81
C MET A 179 -10.96 -2.58 -4.10
N LEU A 180 -11.87 -3.46 -4.52
CA LEU A 180 -11.54 -4.83 -4.92
C LEU A 180 -10.66 -4.86 -6.17
N ILE A 181 -10.97 -4.04 -7.19
CA ILE A 181 -10.14 -3.90 -8.40
C ILE A 181 -8.74 -3.39 -8.01
N ALA A 182 -8.64 -2.36 -7.19
CA ALA A 182 -7.36 -1.85 -6.71
C ALA A 182 -6.55 -2.93 -5.99
N SER A 183 -7.22 -3.77 -5.18
CA SER A 183 -6.58 -4.87 -4.44
C SER A 183 -6.01 -5.94 -5.38
N VAL A 184 -6.72 -6.28 -6.46
CA VAL A 184 -6.24 -7.22 -7.49
C VAL A 184 -5.04 -6.64 -8.23
N ILE A 185 -5.11 -5.38 -8.67
CA ILE A 185 -4.01 -4.70 -9.37
C ILE A 185 -2.75 -4.67 -8.48
N PHE A 186 -2.90 -4.33 -7.20
CA PHE A 186 -1.80 -4.33 -6.23
C PHE A 186 -1.19 -5.72 -6.06
N ALA A 187 -2.02 -6.75 -5.92
CA ALA A 187 -1.56 -8.12 -5.75
C ALA A 187 -0.77 -8.63 -6.97
N LEU A 188 -1.20 -8.28 -8.19
CA LEU A 188 -0.48 -8.58 -9.43
C LEU A 188 0.85 -7.82 -9.56
N ALA A 189 0.95 -6.63 -8.98
CA ALA A 189 2.19 -5.85 -8.97
C ALA A 189 3.28 -6.46 -8.07
N GLY A 190 2.91 -7.23 -7.04
CA GLY A 190 3.85 -7.77 -6.06
C GLY A 190 5.00 -8.59 -6.65
N PRO A 191 4.73 -9.62 -7.49
CA PRO A 191 5.76 -10.40 -8.17
C PRO A 191 6.66 -9.55 -9.07
N TRP A 192 6.08 -8.59 -9.78
CA TRP A 192 6.83 -7.68 -10.65
C TRP A 192 7.75 -6.77 -9.83
N ASN A 193 7.24 -6.16 -8.76
CA ASN A 193 8.03 -5.35 -7.84
C ASN A 193 9.23 -6.14 -7.30
N LYS A 194 9.00 -7.37 -6.82
CA LYS A 194 10.07 -8.25 -6.35
C LYS A 194 11.13 -8.50 -7.43
N ALA A 195 10.74 -8.79 -8.66
CA ALA A 195 11.67 -9.05 -9.77
C ALA A 195 12.53 -7.81 -10.10
N VAL A 196 11.95 -6.61 -10.03
CA VAL A 196 12.64 -5.36 -10.33
C VAL A 196 13.61 -4.98 -9.21
N THR A 197 13.18 -5.10 -7.94
CA THR A 197 14.02 -4.75 -6.76
C THR A 197 15.21 -5.67 -6.56
N GLN A 198 15.23 -6.85 -7.18
CA GLN A 198 16.42 -7.72 -7.23
C GLN A 198 17.54 -7.16 -8.14
N LYS A 199 17.19 -6.31 -9.12
CA LYS A 199 18.12 -5.81 -10.15
C LYS A 199 18.41 -4.32 -10.01
N VAL A 200 17.50 -3.58 -9.41
CA VAL A 200 17.56 -2.12 -9.28
C VAL A 200 17.48 -1.75 -7.80
N ASP A 201 18.20 -0.71 -7.42
CA ASP A 201 18.19 -0.18 -6.05
C ASP A 201 16.76 0.18 -5.57
N SER A 202 16.43 -0.15 -4.33
CA SER A 202 15.09 0.04 -3.76
C SER A 202 14.63 1.50 -3.75
N PHE A 203 15.52 2.47 -3.48
CA PHE A 203 15.18 3.89 -3.56
C PHE A 203 14.85 4.31 -4.98
N THR A 204 15.64 3.85 -5.94
CA THR A 204 15.44 4.14 -7.37
C THR A 204 14.13 3.54 -7.88
N VAL A 205 13.82 2.28 -7.52
CA VAL A 205 12.54 1.64 -7.87
C VAL A 205 11.38 2.42 -7.28
N SER A 206 11.42 2.77 -5.99
CA SER A 206 10.36 3.54 -5.32
C SER A 206 10.20 4.93 -5.92
N CYS A 207 11.30 5.62 -6.20
CA CYS A 207 11.29 6.95 -6.83
C CYS A 207 10.64 6.92 -8.21
N LEU A 208 11.04 5.98 -9.08
CA LEU A 208 10.48 5.85 -10.44
C LEU A 208 9.03 5.37 -10.40
N ASN A 209 8.69 4.43 -9.51
CA ASN A 209 7.32 3.95 -9.35
C ASN A 209 6.38 5.10 -8.96
N LEU A 210 6.71 5.83 -7.91
CA LEU A 210 5.90 6.96 -7.42
C LEU A 210 5.92 8.15 -8.40
N GLY A 211 7.07 8.46 -9.00
CA GLY A 211 7.22 9.58 -9.91
C GLY A 211 6.48 9.40 -11.23
N VAL A 212 6.70 8.27 -11.91
CA VAL A 212 6.04 7.98 -13.19
C VAL A 212 4.54 7.77 -13.01
N GLY A 213 4.15 7.00 -11.97
CA GLY A 213 2.74 6.77 -11.67
C GLY A 213 2.04 8.05 -11.22
N GLY A 214 2.68 8.87 -10.38
CA GLY A 214 2.17 10.16 -9.94
C GLY A 214 2.03 11.16 -11.09
N ALA A 215 3.02 11.23 -11.97
CA ALA A 215 2.94 12.07 -13.17
C ALA A 215 1.80 11.64 -14.09
N ALA A 216 1.60 10.33 -14.31
CA ALA A 216 0.48 9.83 -15.10
C ALA A 216 -0.88 10.21 -14.49
N LEU A 217 -1.06 10.05 -13.16
CA LEU A 217 -2.28 10.47 -12.47
C LEU A 217 -2.53 11.97 -12.59
N LEU A 218 -1.48 12.79 -12.42
CA LEU A 218 -1.58 14.24 -12.54
C LEU A 218 -1.97 14.65 -13.95
N VAL A 219 -1.35 14.07 -14.98
CA VAL A 219 -1.68 14.35 -16.39
C VAL A 219 -3.14 13.96 -16.69
N ILE A 220 -3.57 12.77 -16.26
CA ILE A 220 -4.96 12.32 -16.42
C ILE A 220 -5.91 13.30 -15.74
N GLY A 221 -5.65 13.68 -14.49
CA GLY A 221 -6.47 14.60 -13.74
C GLY A 221 -6.58 15.97 -14.42
N LEU A 222 -5.46 16.54 -14.86
CA LEU A 222 -5.44 17.85 -15.56
C LEU A 222 -6.17 17.80 -16.92
N VAL A 223 -5.97 16.74 -17.71
CA VAL A 223 -6.67 16.57 -19.00
C VAL A 223 -8.17 16.44 -18.80
N LEU A 224 -8.62 15.84 -17.70
CA LEU A 224 -10.03 15.75 -17.34
C LEU A 224 -10.59 17.04 -16.72
N GLY A 225 -9.80 18.10 -16.60
CA GLY A 225 -10.23 19.41 -16.06
C GLY A 225 -10.11 19.50 -14.52
N GLY A 226 -9.42 18.57 -13.88
CA GLY A 226 -9.22 18.59 -12.43
C GLY A 226 -8.37 19.75 -11.97
N SER A 227 -8.65 20.23 -10.75
CA SER A 227 -7.94 21.34 -10.12
C SER A 227 -7.81 21.11 -8.61
N LEU A 228 -6.87 21.82 -7.98
CA LEU A 228 -6.64 21.75 -6.54
C LEU A 228 -6.76 23.16 -5.93
N HIS A 229 -7.74 23.32 -5.06
CA HIS A 229 -8.01 24.60 -4.40
C HIS A 229 -7.84 24.45 -2.89
N PRO A 230 -6.65 24.75 -2.31
CA PRO A 230 -6.46 24.67 -0.86
C PRO A 230 -7.36 25.69 -0.15
N GLN A 231 -8.22 25.20 0.74
CA GLN A 231 -9.19 26.03 1.48
C GLN A 231 -8.63 26.57 2.78
N SER A 232 -7.48 26.08 3.24
CA SER A 232 -6.87 26.49 4.48
C SER A 232 -5.36 26.23 4.50
N PHE A 233 -4.65 26.88 5.43
CA PHE A 233 -3.22 26.61 5.67
C PHE A 233 -2.92 25.16 6.04
N GLY A 234 -3.90 24.41 6.57
CA GLY A 234 -3.76 22.98 6.89
C GLY A 234 -3.67 22.06 5.67
N ALA A 235 -4.09 22.50 4.48
CA ALA A 235 -4.12 21.70 3.27
C ALA A 235 -2.72 21.22 2.84
N VAL A 236 -1.75 22.14 2.82
CA VAL A 236 -0.38 21.84 2.40
C VAL A 236 0.34 20.91 3.37
N PRO A 237 0.34 21.12 4.70
CA PRO A 237 0.91 20.17 5.66
C PRO A 237 0.33 18.77 5.55
N VAL A 238 -0.98 18.61 5.37
CA VAL A 238 -1.62 17.29 5.17
C VAL A 238 -1.13 16.63 3.90
N LEU A 239 -1.04 17.37 2.79
CA LEU A 239 -0.52 16.84 1.53
C LEU A 239 0.95 16.41 1.66
N LEU A 240 1.79 17.20 2.30
CA LEU A 240 3.20 16.87 2.56
C LEU A 240 3.35 15.65 3.48
N PHE A 241 2.53 15.55 4.52
CA PHE A 241 2.50 14.38 5.39
C PHE A 241 2.09 13.12 4.61
N LEU A 242 1.08 13.21 3.76
CA LEU A 242 0.67 12.12 2.88
C LEU A 242 1.78 11.73 1.88
N ALA A 243 2.51 12.71 1.35
CA ALA A 243 3.66 12.46 0.49
C ALA A 243 4.78 11.73 1.26
N PHE A 244 5.08 12.16 2.47
CA PHE A 244 6.04 11.49 3.36
C PHE A 244 5.64 10.05 3.68
N ILE A 245 4.38 9.80 4.07
CA ILE A 245 3.86 8.45 4.32
C ILE A 245 4.12 7.51 3.14
N SER A 246 3.83 7.98 1.92
CA SER A 246 4.03 7.16 0.72
C SER A 246 5.50 6.91 0.46
N GLY A 247 6.32 7.95 0.43
CA GLY A 247 7.75 7.82 0.16
C GLY A 247 8.47 6.94 1.18
N ALA A 248 8.27 7.23 2.47
CA ALA A 248 8.87 6.44 3.56
C ALA A 248 8.36 5.00 3.55
N GLY A 249 7.05 4.81 3.43
CA GLY A 249 6.44 3.47 3.43
C GLY A 249 6.96 2.60 2.29
N TYR A 250 7.04 3.11 1.07
CA TYR A 250 7.56 2.35 -0.09
C TYR A 250 9.03 1.95 0.08
N VAL A 251 9.87 2.86 0.57
CA VAL A 251 11.30 2.56 0.81
C VAL A 251 11.48 1.56 1.94
N ILE A 252 10.81 1.78 3.09
CA ILE A 252 10.86 0.87 4.24
C ILE A 252 10.40 -0.52 3.82
N TRP A 253 9.27 -0.62 3.13
CA TRP A 253 8.74 -1.89 2.66
C TRP A 253 9.67 -2.61 1.69
N ALA A 254 10.26 -1.89 0.72
CA ALA A 254 11.23 -2.45 -0.21
C ALA A 254 12.47 -3.01 0.49
N LEU A 255 13.00 -2.29 1.50
CA LEU A 255 14.14 -2.74 2.32
C LEU A 255 13.79 -3.93 3.20
N LEU A 256 12.57 -3.95 3.78
CA LEU A 256 12.08 -5.09 4.55
C LEU A 256 11.98 -6.35 3.69
N MET A 257 11.36 -6.24 2.50
CA MET A 257 11.18 -7.36 1.57
C MET A 257 12.51 -7.87 1.00
N LYS A 258 13.47 -6.98 0.81
CA LYS A 258 14.82 -7.35 0.35
C LYS A 258 15.57 -8.20 1.38
N ASN A 259 15.46 -7.86 2.66
CA ASN A 259 16.32 -8.38 3.72
C ASN A 259 15.64 -9.42 4.64
N ASN A 260 14.34 -9.69 4.46
CA ASN A 260 13.58 -10.58 5.33
C ASN A 260 12.68 -11.55 4.55
N PRO A 261 12.35 -12.71 5.13
CA PRO A 261 11.31 -13.58 4.59
C PRO A 261 9.96 -12.87 4.55
N VAL A 262 9.28 -12.94 3.40
CA VAL A 262 7.98 -12.29 3.18
C VAL A 262 6.96 -12.66 4.25
N SER A 263 6.90 -13.95 4.63
CA SER A 263 5.95 -14.46 5.64
C SER A 263 6.15 -13.86 7.04
N ARG A 264 7.38 -13.41 7.38
CA ARG A 264 7.65 -12.74 8.66
C ARG A 264 7.10 -11.31 8.67
N ILE A 265 7.21 -10.61 7.55
CA ILE A 265 6.86 -9.18 7.46
C ILE A 265 5.39 -8.99 7.13
N ALA A 266 4.83 -9.85 6.28
CA ALA A 266 3.45 -9.72 5.81
C ALA A 266 2.39 -9.81 6.93
N VAL A 267 2.70 -10.49 8.05
CA VAL A 267 1.80 -10.56 9.20
C VAL A 267 1.51 -9.19 9.82
N PHE A 268 2.46 -8.25 9.73
CA PHE A 268 2.26 -6.88 10.22
C PHE A 268 1.24 -6.08 9.40
N GLY A 269 0.87 -6.55 8.22
CA GLY A 269 -0.21 -5.97 7.42
C GLY A 269 -1.56 -5.89 8.15
N LEU A 270 -1.77 -6.70 9.20
CA LEU A 270 -2.95 -6.61 10.07
C LEU A 270 -3.07 -5.25 10.81
N ILE A 271 -1.96 -4.50 10.96
CA ILE A 271 -1.95 -3.18 11.59
C ILE A 271 -2.71 -2.16 10.74
N ILE A 272 -2.66 -2.30 9.41
CA ILE A 272 -3.29 -1.34 8.48
C ILE A 272 -4.80 -1.19 8.74
N PRO A 273 -5.64 -2.25 8.72
CA PRO A 273 -7.08 -2.09 8.97
C PRO A 273 -7.38 -1.59 10.39
N ILE A 274 -6.59 -1.99 11.40
CA ILE A 274 -6.74 -1.51 12.77
C ILE A 274 -6.52 0.00 12.83
N MET A 275 -5.41 0.49 12.25
CA MET A 275 -5.09 1.92 12.23
C MET A 275 -6.10 2.73 11.42
N ASN A 276 -6.59 2.18 10.30
CA ASN A 276 -7.62 2.83 9.51
C ASN A 276 -8.89 3.06 10.32
N VAL A 277 -9.39 2.03 11.02
CA VAL A 277 -10.61 2.14 11.86
C VAL A 277 -10.42 3.16 12.97
N LEU A 278 -9.32 3.03 13.73
CA LEU A 278 -9.03 3.92 14.86
C LEU A 278 -8.88 5.39 14.44
N LEU A 279 -8.06 5.65 13.42
CA LEU A 279 -7.80 7.01 12.98
C LEU A 279 -8.98 7.63 12.22
N SER A 280 -9.79 6.84 11.52
CA SER A 280 -11.02 7.33 10.89
C SER A 280 -12.04 7.79 11.94
N ALA A 281 -12.15 7.08 13.05
CA ALA A 281 -13.01 7.50 14.15
C ALA A 281 -12.51 8.83 14.77
N ILE A 282 -11.21 8.95 15.01
CA ILE A 282 -10.63 10.13 15.67
C ILE A 282 -10.65 11.35 14.73
N LEU A 283 -10.23 11.19 13.46
CA LEU A 283 -10.00 12.30 12.54
C LEU A 283 -11.22 12.67 11.70
N ASN A 284 -12.08 11.72 11.41
CA ASN A 284 -13.24 11.90 10.54
C ASN A 284 -14.58 11.84 11.29
N GLY A 285 -14.58 11.57 12.62
CA GLY A 285 -15.80 11.44 13.43
C GLY A 285 -16.64 10.22 13.05
N GLU A 286 -16.02 9.18 12.47
CA GLU A 286 -16.72 7.95 12.13
C GLU A 286 -17.02 7.13 13.40
N PRO A 287 -18.16 6.42 13.50
CA PRO A 287 -18.49 5.62 14.67
C PRO A 287 -17.47 4.49 14.88
N LEU A 288 -16.86 4.46 16.08
CA LEU A 288 -15.84 3.47 16.42
C LEU A 288 -16.43 2.08 16.70
N PHE A 289 -17.64 2.04 17.27
CA PHE A 289 -18.25 0.85 17.86
C PHE A 289 -19.46 0.32 17.09
N GLU A 290 -19.41 0.31 15.76
CA GLU A 290 -20.33 -0.51 15.01
C GLU A 290 -19.89 -1.98 15.09
N TRP A 291 -20.73 -2.86 15.64
CA TRP A 291 -20.38 -4.27 15.86
C TRP A 291 -19.96 -4.99 14.57
N GLN A 292 -20.50 -4.57 13.41
CA GLN A 292 -20.15 -5.10 12.09
C GLN A 292 -18.69 -4.84 11.75
N TYR A 293 -18.19 -3.63 12.01
CA TYR A 293 -16.78 -3.30 11.78
C TYR A 293 -15.84 -4.01 12.74
N LEU A 294 -16.23 -4.16 14.00
CA LEU A 294 -15.43 -4.92 14.98
C LEU A 294 -15.37 -6.41 14.60
N ALA A 295 -16.51 -7.02 14.25
CA ALA A 295 -16.56 -8.40 13.80
C ALA A 295 -15.74 -8.60 12.50
N ALA A 296 -15.91 -7.71 11.53
CA ALA A 296 -15.15 -7.73 10.29
C ALA A 296 -13.63 -7.59 10.54
N LEU A 297 -13.23 -6.68 11.43
CA LEU A 297 -11.83 -6.46 11.79
C LEU A 297 -11.22 -7.72 12.41
N VAL A 298 -11.91 -8.37 13.34
CA VAL A 298 -11.45 -9.63 13.97
C VAL A 298 -11.30 -10.74 12.92
N LEU A 299 -12.27 -10.90 12.02
CA LEU A 299 -12.23 -11.89 10.94
C LEU A 299 -11.09 -11.63 9.95
N VAL A 300 -10.92 -10.38 9.50
CA VAL A 300 -9.85 -9.98 8.57
C VAL A 300 -8.48 -10.15 9.21
N CYS A 301 -8.28 -9.66 10.44
CA CYS A 301 -7.01 -9.80 11.14
C CYS A 301 -6.68 -11.28 11.42
N GLY A 302 -7.67 -12.07 11.83
CA GLY A 302 -7.53 -13.52 12.01
C GLY A 302 -7.15 -14.21 10.70
N GLY A 303 -7.79 -13.83 9.59
CA GLY A 303 -7.46 -14.30 8.25
C GLY A 303 -6.02 -13.98 7.84
N ILE A 304 -5.59 -12.71 7.99
CA ILE A 304 -4.21 -12.28 7.69
C ILE A 304 -3.20 -13.07 8.54
N TYR A 305 -3.49 -13.23 9.83
CA TYR A 305 -2.63 -14.00 10.73
C TYR A 305 -2.49 -15.46 10.28
N LEU A 306 -3.61 -16.14 9.99
CA LEU A 306 -3.60 -17.54 9.55
C LEU A 306 -2.85 -17.74 8.23
N VAL A 307 -3.06 -16.85 7.25
CA VAL A 307 -2.39 -16.90 5.95
C VAL A 307 -0.88 -16.77 6.09
N ASN A 308 -0.41 -15.87 6.96
CA ASN A 308 1.01 -15.53 7.08
C ASN A 308 1.76 -16.36 8.13
N ARG A 309 1.08 -17.20 8.92
CA ARG A 309 1.72 -18.08 9.91
C ARG A 309 2.61 -19.12 9.22
N PRO A 310 3.89 -19.29 9.61
CA PRO A 310 4.77 -20.31 9.04
C PRO A 310 4.16 -21.72 9.14
N ALA A 311 4.40 -22.57 8.14
CA ALA A 311 4.00 -23.97 8.21
C ALA A 311 4.71 -24.63 9.39
N ALA A 312 3.96 -25.30 10.28
CA ALA A 312 4.53 -26.15 11.30
C ALA A 312 5.32 -27.27 10.59
N GLY A 313 6.67 -27.25 10.66
CA GLY A 313 7.48 -28.34 10.10
C GLY A 313 8.69 -27.94 9.26
N LYS A 314 8.89 -26.66 8.89
CA LYS A 314 10.21 -26.25 8.41
C LYS A 314 11.11 -25.88 9.59
N LYS A 315 11.65 -26.90 10.31
CA LYS A 315 12.86 -26.76 11.08
C LYS A 315 13.93 -26.19 10.15
N LYS A 316 14.68 -25.20 10.65
CA LYS A 316 15.90 -24.68 10.04
C LYS A 316 16.78 -25.87 9.63
N GLU A 317 16.95 -26.08 8.33
CA GLU A 317 18.21 -26.63 7.86
C GLU A 317 19.23 -25.50 7.97
N ASN A 318 20.19 -25.74 8.83
CA ASN A 318 21.34 -24.86 9.12
C ASN A 318 22.20 -24.64 7.87
#